data_ca3e289d7852d32f84ec664d2d0c3910
#
_entry.id   ca3e289d7852d32f84ec664d2d0c3910
#
_cell.length_a   1.000
_cell.length_b   1.000
_cell.length_c   1.000
_cell.angle_alpha   90.00
_cell.angle_beta   90.00
_cell.angle_gamma   90.00
#
_symmetry.space_group_name_H-M   'P 1'
#
loop_
_entity.id
_entity.type
_entity.pdbx_description
1 polymer ?
#
loop_
_entity_poly.entity_id
_entity_poly.type
_entity_poly.pdbx_seq_one_letter_code
_entity_poly.pdbx_strand_id
1 'polypeptide(L)'
;MSNRDITLAYQNVRGLNTKTHEFYKAVSSCDYDVVAITETWIQDGVCDSELFGDSYIVYRRDRDLNALNVSKGGGVLIGVKQNLISNKIDLSNLVTQLPAVDVVGCRMVINGKTIYLFVIYIQPN
;
A
#
# COMPACT_ATOMS: atom_id res chain seq x y z
N MET A 1 6.78 -29.42 5.52
CA MET A 1 5.96 -28.33 4.96
C MET A 1 6.55 -27.88 3.64
N SER A 2 5.76 -27.88 2.58
CA SER A 2 6.25 -27.41 1.29
C SER A 2 6.20 -25.90 1.21
N ASN A 3 7.21 -25.30 0.60
CA ASN A 3 7.20 -23.89 0.30
C ASN A 3 6.29 -23.64 -0.89
N ARG A 4 5.69 -22.47 -0.96
CA ARG A 4 4.90 -22.05 -2.10
C ARG A 4 5.36 -20.67 -2.60
N ASP A 5 5.08 -20.42 -3.83
CA ASP A 5 5.35 -19.11 -4.42
C ASP A 5 4.36 -18.09 -3.86
N ILE A 6 4.85 -16.87 -3.68
CA ILE A 6 4.05 -15.75 -3.22
C ILE A 6 3.81 -14.83 -4.43
N THR A 7 2.57 -14.45 -4.62
CA THR A 7 2.21 -13.55 -5.71
C THR A 7 2.20 -12.11 -5.24
N LEU A 8 2.90 -11.24 -5.96
CA LEU A 8 2.95 -9.82 -5.71
C LEU A 8 2.44 -9.07 -6.93
N ALA A 9 1.47 -8.19 -6.73
CA ALA A 9 0.98 -7.30 -7.78
C ALA A 9 1.35 -5.86 -7.45
N TYR A 10 1.82 -5.12 -8.43
CA TYR A 10 2.10 -3.69 -8.31
C TYR A 10 1.37 -2.92 -9.40
N GLN A 11 0.81 -1.77 -9.02
CA GLN A 11 0.18 -0.86 -9.97
C GLN A 11 0.24 0.58 -9.50
N ASN A 12 0.49 1.50 -10.43
CA ASN A 12 0.21 2.92 -10.26
C ASN A 12 -1.23 3.16 -10.72
N VAL A 13 -2.12 3.49 -9.80
CA VAL A 13 -3.56 3.49 -10.10
C VAL A 13 -4.12 4.87 -10.47
N ARG A 14 -3.36 5.94 -10.25
CA ARG A 14 -3.78 7.31 -10.58
C ARG A 14 -5.14 7.67 -9.98
N GLY A 15 -5.32 7.35 -8.70
CA GLY A 15 -6.51 7.69 -7.96
C GLY A 15 -7.45 6.52 -7.74
N LEU A 16 -7.82 6.29 -6.49
CA LEU A 16 -8.76 5.24 -6.09
C LEU A 16 -10.10 5.79 -5.60
N ASN A 17 -10.20 7.09 -5.31
CA ASN A 17 -11.38 7.65 -4.65
C ASN A 17 -12.69 7.35 -5.37
N THR A 18 -12.66 7.31 -6.71
CA THR A 18 -13.84 7.04 -7.53
C THR A 18 -13.90 5.60 -8.04
N LYS A 19 -12.94 4.76 -7.64
CA LYS A 19 -12.76 3.40 -8.16
C LYS A 19 -12.66 2.36 -7.04
N THR A 20 -13.09 2.69 -5.83
CA THR A 20 -12.92 1.80 -4.68
C THR A 20 -13.59 0.45 -4.90
N HIS A 21 -14.81 0.46 -5.45
CA HIS A 21 -15.55 -0.78 -5.70
C HIS A 21 -14.89 -1.64 -6.77
N GLU A 22 -14.44 -1.03 -7.85
CA GLU A 22 -13.74 -1.73 -8.92
C GLU A 22 -12.44 -2.34 -8.43
N PHE A 23 -11.70 -1.59 -7.60
CA PHE A 23 -10.46 -2.06 -6.99
C PHE A 23 -10.73 -3.26 -6.08
N TYR A 24 -11.74 -3.17 -5.22
CA TYR A 24 -12.13 -4.26 -4.33
C TYR A 24 -12.46 -5.54 -5.13
N LYS A 25 -13.23 -5.40 -6.20
CA LYS A 25 -13.58 -6.54 -7.05
C LYS A 25 -12.36 -7.18 -7.69
N ALA A 26 -11.44 -6.37 -8.19
CA ALA A 26 -10.23 -6.86 -8.81
C ALA A 26 -9.33 -7.62 -7.83
N VAL A 27 -9.12 -7.05 -6.64
CA VAL A 27 -8.32 -7.68 -5.60
C VAL A 27 -8.94 -9.00 -5.16
N SER A 28 -10.26 -9.01 -4.95
CA SER A 28 -10.97 -10.22 -4.53
C SER A 28 -10.91 -11.32 -5.58
N SER A 29 -10.97 -10.96 -6.86
CA SER A 29 -10.96 -11.92 -7.97
C SER A 29 -9.58 -12.52 -8.21
N CYS A 30 -8.53 -11.70 -8.10
CA CYS A 30 -7.16 -12.13 -8.43
C CYS A 30 -6.45 -12.85 -7.30
N ASP A 31 -6.86 -12.58 -6.07
CA ASP A 31 -6.38 -13.28 -4.87
C ASP A 31 -4.85 -13.22 -4.70
N TYR A 32 -4.25 -12.06 -4.99
CA TYR A 32 -2.81 -11.86 -4.78
C TYR A 32 -2.46 -11.93 -3.29
N ASP A 33 -1.28 -12.44 -2.98
CA ASP A 33 -0.78 -12.48 -1.60
C ASP A 33 -0.39 -11.10 -1.10
N VAL A 34 0.23 -10.30 -1.96
CA VAL A 34 0.68 -8.94 -1.63
C VAL A 34 0.32 -8.01 -2.78
N VAL A 35 -0.24 -6.86 -2.43
CA VAL A 35 -0.64 -5.83 -3.40
C VAL A 35 0.07 -4.52 -3.03
N ALA A 36 0.85 -3.98 -3.96
CA ALA A 36 1.59 -2.74 -3.77
C ALA A 36 1.06 -1.69 -4.76
N ILE A 37 0.66 -0.54 -4.25
CA ILE A 37 -0.03 0.48 -5.05
C ILE A 37 0.62 1.84 -4.83
N THR A 38 0.83 2.59 -5.91
CA THR A 38 1.25 3.99 -5.86
C THR A 38 0.18 4.88 -6.49
N GLU A 39 0.23 6.15 -6.14
CA GLU A 39 -0.73 7.18 -6.57
C GLU A 39 -2.17 6.83 -6.22
N THR A 40 -2.38 6.44 -4.95
CA THR A 40 -3.72 6.10 -4.46
C THR A 40 -4.66 7.30 -4.46
N TRP A 41 -4.13 8.50 -4.27
CA TRP A 41 -4.87 9.77 -4.13
C TRP A 41 -5.92 9.71 -3.02
N ILE A 42 -5.76 8.81 -2.06
CA ILE A 42 -6.72 8.63 -0.98
C ILE A 42 -6.63 9.83 -0.04
N GLN A 43 -7.79 10.34 0.32
CA GLN A 43 -7.97 11.34 1.35
C GLN A 43 -8.73 10.72 2.52
N ASP A 44 -8.95 11.52 3.57
CA ASP A 44 -9.70 11.06 4.73
C ASP A 44 -11.08 10.51 4.31
N GLY A 45 -11.53 9.48 5.00
CA GLY A 45 -12.84 8.90 4.80
C GLY A 45 -12.88 7.61 3.99
N VAL A 46 -11.77 7.22 3.37
CA VAL A 46 -11.69 5.91 2.69
C VAL A 46 -11.08 4.91 3.66
N CYS A 47 -11.84 3.91 4.04
CA CYS A 47 -11.38 2.85 4.95
C CYS A 47 -10.68 1.74 4.18
N ASP A 48 -9.73 1.09 4.83
CA ASP A 48 -9.03 -0.06 4.23
C ASP A 48 -9.99 -1.15 3.78
N SER A 49 -11.06 -1.38 4.54
CA SER A 49 -12.06 -2.40 4.21
C SER A 49 -12.81 -2.11 2.91
N GLU A 50 -12.92 -0.86 2.51
CA GLU A 50 -13.54 -0.53 1.22
C GLU A 50 -12.70 -1.03 0.04
N LEU A 51 -11.38 -1.10 0.23
CA LEU A 51 -10.44 -1.50 -0.81
C LEU A 51 -10.15 -3.00 -0.78
N PHE A 52 -10.07 -3.59 0.41
CA PHE A 52 -9.56 -4.95 0.60
C PHE A 52 -10.51 -5.90 1.33
N GLY A 53 -11.62 -5.41 1.85
CA GLY A 53 -12.46 -6.23 2.73
C GLY A 53 -11.70 -6.64 3.98
N ASP A 54 -11.91 -7.88 4.43
CA ASP A 54 -11.32 -8.38 5.67
C ASP A 54 -10.12 -9.30 5.46
N SER A 55 -9.73 -9.55 4.21
CA SER A 55 -8.73 -10.58 3.89
C SER A 55 -7.29 -10.09 3.95
N TYR A 56 -7.08 -8.78 4.00
CA TYR A 56 -5.75 -8.17 3.95
C TYR A 56 -5.53 -7.27 5.15
N ILE A 57 -4.27 -7.20 5.56
CA ILE A 57 -3.78 -6.15 6.45
C ILE A 57 -3.19 -5.08 5.55
N VAL A 58 -3.57 -3.82 5.77
CA VAL A 58 -3.19 -2.71 4.90
C VAL A 58 -2.25 -1.78 5.64
N TYR A 59 -1.11 -1.51 5.01
CA TYR A 59 -0.15 -0.50 5.44
C TYR A 59 -0.18 0.60 4.40
N ARG A 60 -0.57 1.83 4.79
CA ARG A 60 -0.68 2.91 3.82
C ARG A 60 -0.16 4.21 4.38
N ARG A 61 0.27 5.06 3.47
CA ARG A 61 0.61 6.43 3.76
C ARG A 61 -0.03 7.32 2.70
N ASP A 62 -1.06 8.02 3.13
CA ASP A 62 -1.73 9.00 2.28
C ASP A 62 -0.89 10.28 2.28
N ARG A 63 -0.84 10.95 1.13
CA ARG A 63 -0.08 12.19 1.03
C ARG A 63 -0.76 13.29 1.86
N ASP A 64 0.05 14.05 2.60
CA ASP A 64 -0.44 15.24 3.28
C ASP A 64 -0.52 16.39 2.26
N LEU A 65 -1.71 16.58 1.71
CA LEU A 65 -1.95 17.58 0.68
C LEU A 65 -1.77 19.00 1.21
N ASN A 66 -2.08 19.22 2.48
CA ASN A 66 -1.94 20.54 3.10
C ASN A 66 -0.47 20.92 3.25
N ALA A 67 0.37 19.98 3.72
CA ALA A 67 1.80 20.24 3.89
C ALA A 67 2.49 20.57 2.57
N LEU A 68 2.03 19.97 1.45
CA LEU A 68 2.61 20.19 0.13
C LEU A 68 1.89 21.26 -0.68
N ASN A 69 0.81 21.82 -0.14
CA ASN A 69 0.01 22.86 -0.80
C ASN A 69 -0.47 22.42 -2.19
N VAL A 70 -0.96 21.18 -2.29
CA VAL A 70 -1.51 20.61 -3.52
C VAL A 70 -2.92 20.10 -3.26
N SER A 71 -3.72 19.93 -4.30
CA SER A 71 -5.12 19.51 -4.17
C SER A 71 -5.31 18.01 -4.32
N LYS A 72 -4.39 17.31 -4.95
CA LYS A 72 -4.48 15.86 -5.14
C LYS A 72 -3.11 15.29 -5.49
N GLY A 73 -3.01 13.99 -5.47
CA GLY A 73 -1.84 13.25 -5.92
C GLY A 73 -1.22 12.42 -4.81
N GLY A 74 -0.33 11.53 -5.20
CA GLY A 74 0.47 10.73 -4.30
C GLY A 74 -0.30 9.68 -3.52
N GLY A 75 0.33 9.20 -2.45
CA GLY A 75 -0.18 8.12 -1.62
C GLY A 75 0.32 6.77 -2.07
N VAL A 76 0.70 5.93 -1.12
CA VAL A 76 1.20 4.57 -1.36
C VAL A 76 0.54 3.62 -0.37
N LEU A 77 0.38 2.35 -0.77
CA LEU A 77 -0.11 1.33 0.15
C LEU A 77 0.45 -0.05 -0.18
N ILE A 78 0.45 -0.90 0.83
CA ILE A 78 0.74 -2.33 0.72
C ILE A 78 -0.41 -3.07 1.39
N GLY A 79 -1.04 -4.00 0.67
CA GLY A 79 -1.99 -4.94 1.24
C GLY A 79 -1.33 -6.30 1.33
N VAL A 80 -1.36 -6.92 2.51
CA VAL A 80 -0.77 -8.25 2.75
C VAL A 80 -1.87 -9.17 3.26
N LYS A 81 -2.03 -10.32 2.65
CA LYS A 81 -3.01 -11.31 3.12
C LYS A 81 -2.79 -11.64 4.59
N GLN A 82 -3.87 -11.76 5.35
CA GLN A 82 -3.84 -12.00 6.79
C GLN A 82 -3.16 -13.31 7.17
N ASN A 83 -3.12 -14.28 6.27
CA ASN A 83 -2.44 -15.55 6.54
C ASN A 83 -0.92 -15.46 6.48
N LEU A 84 -0.37 -14.32 6.04
CA LEU A 84 1.07 -14.05 6.10
C LEU A 84 1.38 -13.23 7.34
N ILE A 85 2.53 -13.50 7.94
CA ILE A 85 3.02 -12.73 9.07
C ILE A 85 3.60 -11.42 8.53
N SER A 86 3.11 -10.28 9.01
CA SER A 86 3.62 -8.99 8.58
C SER A 86 3.55 -7.96 9.69
N ASN A 87 4.45 -6.97 9.62
CA ASN A 87 4.50 -5.84 10.55
C ASN A 87 4.89 -4.57 9.78
N LYS A 88 4.37 -3.44 10.23
CA LYS A 88 4.75 -2.15 9.67
C LYS A 88 6.18 -1.79 10.05
N ILE A 89 6.91 -1.18 9.13
CA ILE A 89 8.21 -0.59 9.41
C ILE A 89 8.01 0.90 9.72
N ASP A 90 8.61 1.37 10.81
CA ASP A 90 8.53 2.78 11.19
C ASP A 90 9.50 3.60 10.33
N LEU A 91 8.94 4.41 9.44
CA LEU A 91 9.70 5.29 8.54
C LEU A 91 9.49 6.77 8.87
N SER A 92 9.04 7.08 10.09
CA SER A 92 8.66 8.44 10.47
C SER A 92 9.81 9.45 10.28
N ASN A 93 11.05 9.08 10.60
CA ASN A 93 12.21 9.96 10.41
C ASN A 93 12.43 10.28 8.93
N LEU A 94 12.36 9.27 8.09
CA LEU A 94 12.53 9.44 6.64
C LEU A 94 11.46 10.35 6.05
N VAL A 95 10.21 10.11 6.44
CA VAL A 95 9.07 10.88 5.96
C VAL A 95 9.19 12.36 6.32
N THR A 96 9.65 12.65 7.54
CA THR A 96 9.84 14.03 8.00
C THR A 96 10.88 14.77 7.17
N GLN A 97 11.94 14.07 6.76
CA GLN A 97 13.04 14.66 6.02
C GLN A 97 12.77 14.79 4.52
N LEU A 98 11.87 13.98 3.98
CA LEU A 98 11.60 13.90 2.55
C LEU A 98 10.10 14.08 2.27
N PRO A 99 9.56 15.30 2.44
CA PRO A 99 8.12 15.53 2.32
C PRO A 99 7.56 15.29 0.92
N ALA A 100 8.38 15.33 -0.12
CA ALA A 100 7.94 15.08 -1.50
C ALA A 100 8.00 13.59 -1.89
N VAL A 101 8.39 12.73 -0.95
CA VAL A 101 8.48 11.28 -1.18
C VAL A 101 7.43 10.59 -0.34
N ASP A 102 6.58 9.79 -0.99
CA ASP A 102 5.63 8.92 -0.30
C ASP A 102 6.27 7.54 -0.18
N VAL A 103 6.32 7.01 1.03
CA VAL A 103 6.94 5.70 1.26
C VAL A 103 6.19 4.97 2.36
N VAL A 104 5.98 3.68 2.15
CA VAL A 104 5.49 2.76 3.17
C VAL A 104 6.29 1.48 3.08
N GLY A 105 6.55 0.85 4.21
CA GLY A 105 7.30 -0.39 4.26
C GLY A 105 6.69 -1.38 5.22
N CYS A 106 6.84 -2.66 4.90
CA CYS A 106 6.47 -3.72 5.81
C CYS A 106 7.51 -4.83 5.82
N ARG A 107 7.57 -5.50 6.96
CA ARG A 107 8.36 -6.70 7.15
C ARG A 107 7.41 -7.89 7.05
N MET A 108 7.80 -8.90 6.29
CA MET A 108 7.02 -10.12 6.13
C MET A 108 7.87 -11.34 6.41
N VAL A 109 7.24 -12.40 6.89
CA VAL A 109 7.88 -13.71 7.01
C VAL A 109 7.21 -14.65 6.01
N ILE A 110 7.97 -15.11 5.02
CA ILE A 110 7.49 -15.96 3.94
C ILE A 110 8.42 -17.17 3.85
N ASN A 111 7.85 -18.35 3.97
CA ASN A 111 8.61 -19.61 3.90
C ASN A 111 9.80 -19.61 4.86
N GLY A 112 9.61 -19.08 6.08
CA GLY A 112 10.65 -19.01 7.11
C GLY A 112 11.70 -17.94 6.90
N LYS A 113 11.56 -17.11 5.87
CA LYS A 113 12.51 -16.03 5.57
C LYS A 113 11.86 -14.68 5.82
N THR A 114 12.66 -13.73 6.31
CA THR A 114 12.22 -12.36 6.51
C THR A 114 12.45 -11.55 5.24
N ILE A 115 11.41 -10.88 4.78
CA ILE A 115 11.44 -10.05 3.57
C ILE A 115 10.96 -8.66 3.95
N TYR A 116 11.65 -7.65 3.46
CA TYR A 116 11.27 -6.25 3.64
C TYR A 116 10.79 -5.71 2.30
N LEU A 117 9.58 -5.16 2.29
CA LEU A 117 9.00 -4.56 1.09
C LEU A 117 8.77 -3.08 1.32
N PHE A 118 9.26 -2.26 0.40
CA PHE A 118 9.05 -0.81 0.41
C PHE A 118 8.35 -0.40 -0.86
N VAL A 119 7.33 0.45 -0.73
CA VAL A 119 6.67 1.08 -1.88
C VAL A 119 6.98 2.57 -1.80
N ILE A 120 7.59 3.08 -2.85
CA ILE A 120 8.09 4.45 -2.89
C ILE A 120 7.53 5.15 -4.12
N TYR A 121 7.01 6.35 -3.92
CA TYR A 121 6.58 7.22 -5.01
C TYR A 121 7.24 8.58 -4.84
N ILE A 122 7.98 9.00 -5.86
CA ILE A 122 8.66 10.30 -5.87
C ILE A 122 7.91 11.18 -6.85
N GLN A 123 7.42 12.33 -6.35
CA GLN A 123 6.65 13.24 -7.17
C GLN A 123 7.52 13.82 -8.28
N PRO A 124 7.06 13.78 -9.54
CA PRO A 124 7.79 14.42 -10.64
C PRO A 124 7.85 15.94 -10.46
N ASN A 125 8.91 16.53 -10.93
CA ASN A 125 9.04 17.98 -10.95
C ASN A 125 8.20 18.62 -12.05
#